data_83939c8378d2ee5093102bf7a4a0ed1f
#
_entry.id   83939c8378d2ee5093102bf7a4a0ed1f
#
_cell.length_a   1.000
_cell.length_b   1.000
_cell.length_c   1.000
_cell.angle_alpha   90.00
_cell.angle_beta   90.00
_cell.angle_gamma   90.00
#
_symmetry.space_group_name_H-M   'P 1'
#
loop_
_entity.id
_entity.type
_entity.pdbx_description
1 polymer ?
#
loop_
_entity_poly.entity_id
_entity_poly.type
_entity_poly.pdbx_seq_one_letter_code
_entity_poly.pdbx_strand_id
1 'polypeptide(L)'
;MILRPASLDDAENLARLGRESFCHAFEHLYRAEDLAAFLEEAYSVEAVAREIADPGIVHQLTEDSPGSGLTAFIKTRLESPYAEHSEARKPFGLGQLYTDPARTGEGLGAALMDWCLNFARSRGCDAVQLSVWSENYGAQRFYQRYGFGKIADIEFWVGEQCDHEFLYELRL
;
A
#
# COMPACT_ATOMS: atom_id res chain seq x y z
N MET A 1 -12.75 -13.58 8.39
CA MET A 1 -11.59 -12.93 7.73
C MET A 1 -10.36 -13.83 7.85
N ILE A 2 -9.75 -14.13 6.73
CA ILE A 2 -8.52 -14.92 6.60
C ILE A 2 -7.43 -13.98 6.08
N LEU A 3 -6.24 -14.00 6.69
CA LEU A 3 -5.04 -13.33 6.20
C LEU A 3 -4.12 -14.38 5.57
N ARG A 4 -3.68 -14.15 4.34
CA ARG A 4 -2.72 -15.04 3.67
C ARG A 4 -1.78 -14.28 2.73
N PRO A 5 -0.57 -14.80 2.48
CA PRO A 5 0.29 -14.22 1.46
C PRO A 5 -0.31 -14.38 0.06
N ALA A 6 0.05 -13.48 -0.84
CA ALA A 6 -0.29 -13.61 -2.26
C ALA A 6 0.52 -14.71 -2.93
N SER A 7 -0.09 -15.33 -3.92
CA SER A 7 0.54 -16.21 -4.90
C SER A 7 0.35 -15.66 -6.32
N LEU A 8 1.02 -16.23 -7.31
CA LEU A 8 0.84 -15.80 -8.71
C LEU A 8 -0.61 -15.98 -9.21
N ASP A 9 -1.35 -16.93 -8.64
CA ASP A 9 -2.75 -17.15 -8.99
C ASP A 9 -3.66 -15.98 -8.53
N ASP A 10 -3.18 -15.13 -7.64
CA ASP A 10 -3.91 -13.95 -7.17
C ASP A 10 -3.73 -12.72 -8.06
N ALA A 11 -2.82 -12.75 -9.04
CA ALA A 11 -2.39 -11.56 -9.79
C ALA A 11 -3.58 -10.82 -10.44
N GLU A 12 -4.52 -11.54 -11.05
CA GLU A 12 -5.71 -10.94 -11.69
C GLU A 12 -6.64 -10.27 -10.66
N ASN A 13 -6.97 -10.98 -9.58
CA ASN A 13 -7.86 -10.46 -8.53
C ASN A 13 -7.22 -9.29 -7.77
N LEU A 14 -5.91 -9.36 -7.52
CA LEU A 14 -5.16 -8.30 -6.85
C LEU A 14 -5.03 -7.05 -7.75
N ALA A 15 -4.75 -7.22 -9.03
CA ALA A 15 -4.72 -6.14 -10.01
C ALA A 15 -6.08 -5.43 -10.09
N ARG A 16 -7.18 -6.19 -10.16
CA ARG A 16 -8.54 -5.66 -10.17
C ARG A 16 -8.84 -4.86 -8.90
N LEU A 17 -8.62 -5.44 -7.72
CA LEU A 17 -8.88 -4.76 -6.44
C LEU A 17 -8.02 -3.50 -6.29
N GLY A 18 -6.74 -3.55 -6.67
CA GLY A 18 -5.86 -2.39 -6.63
C GLY A 18 -6.35 -1.26 -7.54
N ARG A 19 -6.73 -1.58 -8.76
CA ARG A 19 -7.29 -0.65 -9.74
C ARG A 19 -8.59 0.00 -9.23
N GLU A 20 -9.54 -0.81 -8.78
CA GLU A 20 -10.83 -0.34 -8.26
C GLU A 20 -10.65 0.58 -7.04
N SER A 21 -9.79 0.18 -6.10
CA SER A 21 -9.51 0.97 -4.89
C SER A 21 -8.81 2.28 -5.20
N PHE A 22 -7.82 2.27 -6.11
CA PHE A 22 -7.13 3.48 -6.55
C PHE A 22 -8.08 4.44 -7.26
N CYS A 23 -8.87 3.95 -8.22
CA CYS A 23 -9.85 4.77 -8.93
C CYS A 23 -10.88 5.37 -7.98
N HIS A 24 -11.44 4.57 -7.06
CA HIS A 24 -12.40 5.07 -6.08
C HIS A 24 -11.86 6.24 -5.25
N ALA A 25 -10.58 6.16 -4.87
CA ALA A 25 -9.94 7.18 -4.04
C ALA A 25 -9.46 8.41 -4.83
N PHE A 26 -8.97 8.24 -6.05
CA PHE A 26 -8.10 9.23 -6.69
C PHE A 26 -8.43 9.56 -8.14
N GLU A 27 -9.34 8.84 -8.85
CA GLU A 27 -9.58 9.06 -10.29
C GLU A 27 -9.97 10.51 -10.62
N HIS A 28 -10.67 11.20 -9.70
CA HIS A 28 -11.12 12.58 -9.87
C HIS A 28 -9.97 13.60 -9.90
N LEU A 29 -8.75 13.21 -9.54
CA LEU A 29 -7.56 14.08 -9.52
C LEU A 29 -6.85 14.13 -10.87
N TYR A 30 -7.08 13.13 -11.75
CA TYR A 30 -6.24 12.90 -12.91
C TYR A 30 -7.00 13.06 -14.22
N ARG A 31 -6.26 13.47 -15.27
CA ARG A 31 -6.76 13.38 -16.65
C ARG A 31 -6.88 11.91 -17.04
N ALA A 32 -7.85 11.60 -17.91
CA ALA A 32 -8.14 10.22 -18.31
C ALA A 32 -6.92 9.49 -18.89
N GLU A 33 -6.10 10.20 -19.68
CA GLU A 33 -4.90 9.62 -20.30
C GLU A 33 -3.81 9.30 -19.26
N ASP A 34 -3.57 10.20 -18.32
CA ASP A 34 -2.58 10.01 -17.25
C ASP A 34 -3.00 8.86 -16.33
N LEU A 35 -4.29 8.82 -15.97
CA LEU A 35 -4.85 7.75 -15.16
C LEU A 35 -4.72 6.39 -15.88
N ALA A 36 -5.11 6.32 -17.17
CA ALA A 36 -5.03 5.07 -17.94
C ALA A 36 -3.60 4.53 -18.01
N ALA A 37 -2.62 5.41 -18.29
CA ALA A 37 -1.21 5.04 -18.35
C ALA A 37 -0.69 4.53 -17.00
N PHE A 38 -1.04 5.23 -15.91
CA PHE A 38 -0.66 4.83 -14.56
C PHE A 38 -1.28 3.48 -14.15
N LEU A 39 -2.56 3.27 -14.45
CA LEU A 39 -3.24 2.01 -14.13
C LEU A 39 -2.65 0.83 -14.90
N GLU A 40 -2.23 1.05 -16.14
CA GLU A 40 -1.54 0.02 -16.92
C GLU A 40 -0.16 -0.32 -16.34
N GLU A 41 0.59 0.70 -15.95
CA GLU A 41 1.91 0.52 -15.36
C GLU A 41 1.86 -0.16 -13.97
N ALA A 42 0.93 0.28 -13.11
CA ALA A 42 0.88 -0.12 -11.69
C ALA A 42 -0.02 -1.33 -11.43
N TYR A 43 -1.11 -1.49 -12.21
CA TYR A 43 -2.18 -2.45 -11.95
C TYR A 43 -2.56 -3.30 -13.17
N SER A 44 -1.69 -3.46 -14.16
CA SER A 44 -1.84 -4.56 -15.11
C SER A 44 -1.57 -5.90 -14.41
N VAL A 45 -2.15 -6.98 -14.90
CA VAL A 45 -1.95 -8.32 -14.33
C VAL A 45 -0.47 -8.69 -14.36
N GLU A 46 0.22 -8.35 -15.45
CA GLU A 46 1.66 -8.58 -15.64
C GLU A 46 2.51 -7.79 -14.64
N ALA A 47 2.15 -6.52 -14.37
CA ALA A 47 2.87 -5.70 -13.39
C ALA A 47 2.71 -6.28 -11.98
N VAL A 48 1.49 -6.64 -11.59
CA VAL A 48 1.20 -7.25 -10.29
C VAL A 48 1.86 -8.62 -10.16
N ALA A 49 1.85 -9.45 -11.20
CA ALA A 49 2.53 -10.74 -11.19
C ALA A 49 4.05 -10.59 -10.99
N ARG A 50 4.67 -9.60 -11.64
CA ARG A 50 6.10 -9.31 -11.42
C ARG A 50 6.37 -8.88 -9.97
N GLU A 51 5.51 -8.06 -9.37
CA GLU A 51 5.65 -7.65 -7.97
C GLU A 51 5.49 -8.84 -7.01
N ILE A 52 4.53 -9.75 -7.26
CA ILE A 52 4.36 -10.97 -6.45
C ILE A 52 5.59 -11.89 -6.55
N ALA A 53 6.23 -11.95 -7.71
CA ALA A 53 7.43 -12.75 -7.93
C ALA A 53 8.73 -12.10 -7.39
N ASP A 54 8.69 -10.80 -7.05
CA ASP A 54 9.85 -10.09 -6.52
C ASP A 54 10.09 -10.47 -5.05
N PRO A 55 11.27 -11.04 -4.71
CA PRO A 55 11.56 -11.43 -3.33
C PRO A 55 11.69 -10.26 -2.35
N GLY A 56 11.85 -9.04 -2.84
CA GLY A 56 11.88 -7.80 -2.05
C GLY A 56 10.51 -7.22 -1.73
N ILE A 57 9.44 -7.77 -2.31
CA ILE A 57 8.06 -7.31 -2.15
C ILE A 57 7.22 -8.41 -1.52
N VAL A 58 6.41 -8.06 -0.53
CA VAL A 58 5.47 -9.00 0.09
C VAL A 58 4.07 -8.41 0.07
N HIS A 59 3.14 -9.17 -0.52
CA HIS A 59 1.71 -8.86 -0.44
C HIS A 59 1.03 -9.77 0.57
N GLN A 60 0.23 -9.18 1.46
CA GLN A 60 -0.67 -9.90 2.35
C GLN A 60 -2.11 -9.55 1.98
N LEU A 61 -2.93 -10.56 1.86
CA LEU A 61 -4.31 -10.46 1.36
C LEU A 61 -5.30 -10.80 2.47
N THR A 62 -6.52 -10.26 2.36
CA THR A 62 -7.66 -10.69 3.17
C THR A 62 -8.78 -11.23 2.29
N GLU A 63 -9.44 -12.26 2.77
CA GLU A 63 -10.66 -12.84 2.21
C GLU A 63 -11.57 -13.34 3.35
N ASP A 64 -12.86 -13.47 3.11
CA ASP A 64 -13.81 -13.94 4.14
C ASP A 64 -13.69 -15.44 4.37
N SER A 65 -13.55 -16.19 3.28
CA SER A 65 -13.32 -17.65 3.24
C SER A 65 -12.47 -18.00 2.03
N PRO A 66 -11.85 -19.18 1.97
CA PRO A 66 -11.01 -19.56 0.85
C PRO A 66 -11.74 -19.43 -0.49
N GLY A 67 -11.20 -18.58 -1.39
CA GLY A 67 -11.73 -18.36 -2.73
C GLY A 67 -12.96 -17.45 -2.81
N SER A 68 -13.36 -16.77 -1.73
CA SER A 68 -14.54 -15.86 -1.74
C SER A 68 -14.27 -14.52 -2.46
N GLY A 69 -13.04 -14.29 -2.88
CA GLY A 69 -12.59 -12.99 -3.42
C GLY A 69 -11.84 -12.16 -2.38
N LEU A 70 -10.98 -11.29 -2.88
CA LEU A 70 -10.15 -10.42 -2.03
C LEU A 70 -10.98 -9.27 -1.48
N THR A 71 -10.81 -8.96 -0.19
CA THR A 71 -11.51 -7.88 0.51
C THR A 71 -10.60 -6.71 0.87
N ALA A 72 -9.30 -6.95 1.04
CA ALA A 72 -8.27 -5.93 1.21
C ALA A 72 -6.89 -6.53 0.92
N PHE A 73 -5.90 -5.66 0.73
CA PHE A 73 -4.51 -6.08 0.64
C PHE A 73 -3.55 -5.02 1.15
N ILE A 74 -2.37 -5.47 1.54
CA ILE A 74 -1.22 -4.63 1.81
C ILE A 74 -0.04 -5.09 0.95
N LYS A 75 0.68 -4.12 0.35
CA LYS A 75 1.95 -4.32 -0.32
C LYS A 75 3.05 -3.70 0.51
N THR A 76 4.09 -4.47 0.79
CA THR A 76 5.24 -4.04 1.58
C THR A 76 6.53 -4.29 0.83
N ARG A 77 7.57 -3.52 1.14
CA ARG A 77 8.93 -3.68 0.64
C ARG A 77 9.87 -3.96 1.80
N LEU A 78 10.71 -4.99 1.66
CA LEU A 78 11.68 -5.35 2.70
C LEU A 78 12.70 -4.23 2.96
N GLU A 79 12.94 -3.38 1.97
CA GLU A 79 13.73 -2.16 2.05
C GLU A 79 12.88 -0.98 1.61
N SER A 80 12.80 0.06 2.44
CA SER A 80 12.04 1.27 2.09
C SER A 80 12.74 2.02 0.95
N PRO A 81 11.99 2.49 -0.05
CA PRO A 81 12.52 3.38 -1.09
C PRO A 81 12.83 4.79 -0.57
N TYR A 82 12.53 5.08 0.69
CA TYR A 82 12.68 6.40 1.33
C TYR A 82 13.73 6.40 2.44
N ALA A 83 14.65 5.44 2.46
CA ALA A 83 15.63 5.27 3.53
C ALA A 83 16.50 6.51 3.76
N GLU A 84 16.79 7.28 2.70
CA GLU A 84 17.60 8.51 2.75
C GLU A 84 16.95 9.65 3.57
N HIS A 85 15.65 9.60 3.82
CA HIS A 85 14.93 10.62 4.59
C HIS A 85 14.97 10.41 6.11
N SER A 86 15.63 9.36 6.59
CA SER A 86 15.61 8.96 8.00
C SER A 86 16.96 8.42 8.46
N GLU A 87 17.18 8.46 9.79
CA GLU A 87 18.31 7.81 10.42
C GLU A 87 18.03 6.35 10.80
N ALA A 88 16.91 5.79 10.38
CA ALA A 88 16.61 4.38 10.55
C ALA A 88 17.65 3.53 9.83
N ARG A 89 18.15 2.48 10.50
CA ARG A 89 19.19 1.62 9.93
C ARG A 89 18.63 0.58 8.96
N LYS A 90 17.39 0.18 9.19
CA LYS A 90 16.69 -0.83 8.38
C LYS A 90 15.21 -0.48 8.25
N PRO A 91 14.88 0.61 7.53
CA PRO A 91 13.49 1.00 7.37
C PRO A 91 12.77 0.05 6.41
N PHE A 92 11.56 -0.34 6.78
CA PHE A 92 10.63 -1.16 6.02
C PHE A 92 9.63 -0.27 5.26
N GLY A 93 9.29 -0.61 4.03
CA GLY A 93 8.35 0.18 3.24
C GLY A 93 6.93 -0.39 3.26
N LEU A 94 5.93 0.41 3.61
CA LEU A 94 4.53 0.12 3.34
C LEU A 94 4.17 0.85 2.04
N GLY A 95 4.01 0.09 0.96
CA GLY A 95 3.78 0.65 -0.38
C GLY A 95 2.31 0.92 -0.68
N GLN A 96 1.42 0.02 -0.29
CA GLN A 96 -0.03 0.14 -0.52
C GLN A 96 -0.79 -0.52 0.61
N LEU A 97 -1.93 0.07 0.99
CA LEU A 97 -2.91 -0.52 1.90
C LEU A 97 -4.29 -0.13 1.39
N TYR A 98 -4.97 -1.07 0.77
CA TYR A 98 -6.27 -0.86 0.17
C TYR A 98 -7.30 -1.84 0.69
N THR A 99 -8.50 -1.35 0.86
CA THR A 99 -9.69 -2.12 1.22
C THR A 99 -10.71 -1.96 0.09
N ASP A 100 -11.44 -3.02 -0.22
CA ASP A 100 -12.61 -2.93 -1.09
C ASP A 100 -13.46 -1.74 -0.64
N PRO A 101 -13.76 -0.76 -1.53
CA PRO A 101 -14.51 0.43 -1.17
C PRO A 101 -15.85 0.14 -0.49
N ALA A 102 -16.49 -1.00 -0.81
CA ALA A 102 -17.73 -1.44 -0.20
C ALA A 102 -17.58 -2.01 1.23
N ARG A 103 -16.34 -2.29 1.65
CA ARG A 103 -16.00 -2.98 2.91
C ARG A 103 -15.22 -2.12 3.90
N THR A 104 -15.21 -0.80 3.67
CA THR A 104 -14.52 0.14 4.58
C THR A 104 -15.17 0.16 5.97
N GLY A 105 -14.35 0.32 7.00
CA GLY A 105 -14.83 0.33 8.40
C GLY A 105 -14.98 -1.04 9.06
N GLU A 106 -14.74 -2.13 8.35
CA GLU A 106 -14.84 -3.51 8.88
C GLU A 106 -13.57 -4.00 9.60
N GLY A 107 -12.58 -3.14 9.79
CA GLY A 107 -11.33 -3.48 10.47
C GLY A 107 -10.28 -4.19 9.61
N LEU A 108 -10.54 -4.37 8.30
CA LEU A 108 -9.63 -5.05 7.38
C LEU A 108 -8.26 -4.35 7.30
N GLY A 109 -8.27 -3.02 7.16
CA GLY A 109 -7.05 -2.22 7.14
C GLY A 109 -6.26 -2.31 8.45
N ALA A 110 -6.95 -2.36 9.60
CA ALA A 110 -6.30 -2.52 10.90
C ALA A 110 -5.61 -3.88 11.02
N ALA A 111 -6.28 -4.96 10.62
CA ALA A 111 -5.70 -6.30 10.64
C ALA A 111 -4.45 -6.42 9.75
N LEU A 112 -4.45 -5.79 8.57
CA LEU A 112 -3.30 -5.74 7.68
C LEU A 112 -2.17 -4.86 8.24
N MET A 113 -2.49 -3.75 8.89
CA MET A 113 -1.48 -2.90 9.56
C MET A 113 -0.84 -3.64 10.72
N ASP A 114 -1.61 -4.31 11.56
CA ASP A 114 -1.09 -5.12 12.67
C ASP A 114 -0.16 -6.22 12.16
N TRP A 115 -0.56 -6.90 11.08
CA TRP A 115 0.31 -7.86 10.41
C TRP A 115 1.62 -7.20 9.92
N CYS A 116 1.53 -6.05 9.25
CA CYS A 116 2.68 -5.31 8.71
C CYS A 116 3.70 -4.96 9.80
N LEU A 117 3.25 -4.40 10.92
CA LEU A 117 4.12 -4.00 12.02
C LEU A 117 4.79 -5.22 12.68
N ASN A 118 4.05 -6.31 12.86
CA ASN A 118 4.61 -7.56 13.39
C ASN A 118 5.60 -8.18 12.42
N PHE A 119 5.30 -8.17 11.12
CA PHE A 119 6.20 -8.69 10.09
C PHE A 119 7.49 -7.87 10.01
N ALA A 120 7.42 -6.54 10.00
CA ALA A 120 8.58 -5.67 10.01
C ALA A 120 9.50 -5.92 11.23
N ARG A 121 8.91 -6.06 12.44
CA ARG A 121 9.64 -6.41 13.66
C ARG A 121 10.32 -7.78 13.55
N SER A 122 9.62 -8.79 13.03
CA SER A 122 10.17 -10.14 12.83
C SER A 122 11.36 -10.17 11.86
N ARG A 123 11.43 -9.20 10.94
CA ARG A 123 12.54 -9.02 10.00
C ARG A 123 13.69 -8.18 10.57
N GLY A 124 13.58 -7.71 11.83
CA GLY A 124 14.56 -6.88 12.48
C GLY A 124 14.63 -5.45 11.92
N CYS A 125 13.52 -4.97 11.36
CA CYS A 125 13.42 -3.59 10.91
C CYS A 125 13.23 -2.65 12.11
N ASP A 126 13.75 -1.43 12.03
CA ASP A 126 13.71 -0.44 13.12
C ASP A 126 12.79 0.75 12.81
N ALA A 127 12.18 0.77 11.62
CA ALA A 127 11.15 1.72 11.23
C ALA A 127 10.25 1.16 10.13
N VAL A 128 9.04 1.71 10.02
CA VAL A 128 8.15 1.55 8.86
C VAL A 128 7.90 2.91 8.26
N GLN A 129 8.06 3.03 6.94
CA GLN A 129 7.85 4.26 6.18
C GLN A 129 6.74 4.06 5.15
N LEU A 130 5.96 5.09 4.92
CA LEU A 130 4.90 5.13 3.90
C LEU A 130 4.74 6.55 3.36
N SER A 131 4.24 6.67 2.13
CA SER A 131 3.76 7.95 1.60
C SER A 131 2.25 8.03 1.71
N VAL A 132 1.73 9.24 1.94
CA VAL A 132 0.30 9.53 1.99
C VAL A 132 0.02 10.87 1.33
N TRP A 133 -1.01 10.91 0.47
CA TRP A 133 -1.42 12.15 -0.17
C TRP A 133 -1.76 13.23 0.87
N SER A 134 -1.26 14.46 0.64
CA SER A 134 -1.38 15.58 1.58
C SER A 134 -2.81 15.98 1.92
N GLU A 135 -3.79 15.62 1.07
CA GLU A 135 -5.21 15.86 1.30
C GLU A 135 -6.00 14.60 1.69
N ASN A 136 -5.35 13.45 1.82
CA ASN A 136 -5.99 12.24 2.32
C ASN A 136 -6.04 12.22 3.86
N TYR A 137 -6.86 13.10 4.42
CA TYR A 137 -6.99 13.26 5.87
C TYR A 137 -7.48 11.99 6.59
N GLY A 138 -8.26 11.16 5.90
CA GLY A 138 -8.74 9.88 6.44
C GLY A 138 -7.59 8.90 6.67
N ALA A 139 -6.74 8.71 5.66
CA ALA A 139 -5.56 7.87 5.77
C ALA A 139 -4.55 8.42 6.77
N GLN A 140 -4.32 9.74 6.76
CA GLN A 140 -3.42 10.38 7.73
C GLN A 140 -3.86 10.09 9.17
N ARG A 141 -5.15 10.28 9.50
CA ARG A 141 -5.68 9.95 10.83
C ARG A 141 -5.55 8.46 11.17
N PHE A 142 -5.73 7.58 10.18
CA PHE A 142 -5.52 6.14 10.37
C PHE A 142 -4.08 5.84 10.77
N TYR A 143 -3.09 6.34 10.03
CA TYR A 143 -1.66 6.11 10.34
C TYR A 143 -1.23 6.78 11.63
N GLN A 144 -1.71 7.98 11.92
CA GLN A 144 -1.42 8.70 13.18
C GLN A 144 -1.88 7.93 14.42
N ARG A 145 -3.01 7.20 14.35
CA ARG A 145 -3.45 6.34 15.46
C ARG A 145 -2.48 5.19 15.76
N TYR A 146 -1.68 4.77 14.79
CA TYR A 146 -0.61 3.79 14.97
C TYR A 146 0.71 4.42 15.45
N GLY A 147 0.78 5.74 15.54
CA GLY A 147 1.96 6.48 15.97
C GLY A 147 2.87 6.95 14.84
N PHE A 148 2.44 6.83 13.58
CA PHE A 148 3.18 7.42 12.46
C PHE A 148 3.18 8.94 12.54
N GLY A 149 4.32 9.55 12.21
CA GLY A 149 4.48 10.98 12.09
C GLY A 149 5.13 11.37 10.77
N LYS A 150 4.83 12.59 10.31
CA LYS A 150 5.43 13.14 9.10
C LYS A 150 6.91 13.44 9.34
N ILE A 151 7.77 13.00 8.42
CA ILE A 151 9.21 13.27 8.44
C ILE A 151 9.71 14.07 7.23
N ALA A 152 8.97 14.07 6.12
CA ALA A 152 9.34 14.81 4.91
C ALA A 152 8.13 15.13 4.04
N ASP A 153 8.32 16.07 3.13
CA ASP A 153 7.45 16.30 1.97
C ASP A 153 8.07 15.61 0.76
N ILE A 154 7.27 14.88 -0.01
CA ILE A 154 7.70 14.17 -1.21
C ILE A 154 6.70 14.40 -2.34
N GLU A 155 7.07 13.99 -3.54
CA GLU A 155 6.26 14.11 -4.74
C GLU A 155 5.88 12.72 -5.26
N PHE A 156 4.68 12.63 -5.81
CA PHE A 156 4.18 11.44 -6.49
C PHE A 156 3.64 11.84 -7.87
N TRP A 157 4.12 11.19 -8.92
CA TRP A 157 3.77 11.53 -10.29
C TRP A 157 2.81 10.50 -10.88
N VAL A 158 1.72 11.01 -11.47
CA VAL A 158 0.80 10.25 -12.30
C VAL A 158 0.73 10.95 -13.66
N GLY A 159 1.42 10.40 -14.65
CA GLY A 159 1.64 11.08 -15.92
C GLY A 159 2.36 12.42 -15.70
N GLU A 160 1.74 13.51 -16.13
CA GLU A 160 2.24 14.87 -15.93
C GLU A 160 1.75 15.54 -14.63
N GLN A 161 0.85 14.89 -13.91
CA GLN A 161 0.34 15.36 -12.62
C GLN A 161 1.32 15.04 -11.50
N CYS A 162 1.75 16.07 -10.78
CA CYS A 162 2.55 15.95 -9.56
C CYS A 162 1.66 16.14 -8.34
N ASP A 163 1.58 15.13 -7.50
CA ASP A 163 0.86 15.19 -6.24
C ASP A 163 1.83 15.43 -5.09
N HIS A 164 1.42 16.30 -4.17
CA HIS A 164 2.16 16.54 -2.95
C HIS A 164 1.79 15.47 -1.92
N GLU A 165 2.78 14.73 -1.47
CA GLU A 165 2.62 13.68 -0.48
C GLU A 165 3.46 13.95 0.77
N PHE A 166 3.02 13.38 1.88
CA PHE A 166 3.77 13.34 3.13
C PHE A 166 4.42 11.97 3.29
N LEU A 167 5.71 11.98 3.57
CA LEU A 167 6.41 10.79 4.04
C LEU A 167 6.18 10.65 5.54
N TYR A 168 5.56 9.54 5.94
CA TYR A 168 5.32 9.18 7.32
C TYR A 168 6.26 8.07 7.77
N GLU A 169 6.70 8.13 9.02
CA GLU A 169 7.53 7.10 9.65
C GLU A 169 6.99 6.73 11.03
N LEU A 170 7.07 5.45 11.34
CA LEU A 170 6.91 4.89 12.68
C LEU A 170 8.21 4.19 13.06
N ARG A 171 8.82 4.59 14.19
CA ARG A 171 9.96 3.85 14.79
C ARG A 171 9.42 2.65 15.56
N LEU A 172 10.05 1.46 15.38
CA LEU A 172 9.60 0.19 15.93
C LEU A 172 10.29 -0.17 17.25
#